data_929a74f7742dd93ab931ccd3028962a9
#
_entry.id   929a74f7742dd93ab931ccd3028962a9
#
_cell.length_a   1.000
_cell.length_b   1.000
_cell.length_c   1.000
_cell.angle_alpha   90.00
_cell.angle_beta   90.00
_cell.angle_gamma   90.00
#
_symmetry.space_group_name_H-M   'P 1'
#
loop_
_entity.id
_entity.type
_entity.pdbx_description
1 polymer ?
#
loop_
_entity_poly.entity_id
_entity_poly.type
_entity_poly.pdbx_seq_one_letter_code
_entity_poly.pdbx_strand_id
1 'polypeptide(L)'
;GEITDYAGSSASDEGIVGSKVSRDLRKLKDNDDVKAVVLRVNSPGGSAFASEQIWHAVKELKTKKPVIVSMSDYAASGGYYISCAADTIVAEPTTLTGSIGIFGMVPNVKGLTDKIGLTYDVVKTNKYSDFGNIMRPFNEGEKALLQMTITEGYNTFIGRCAEGRHMTKEAIEKIAEGRVWTGEAA
;
A
#
# COMPACT_ATOMS: atom_id res chain seq x y z
N GLY A 1 -8.90 4.27 7.90
CA GLY A 1 -9.25 4.69 6.54
C GLY A 1 -8.37 4.06 5.48
N GLU A 2 -8.76 4.15 4.22
CA GLU A 2 -7.95 3.72 3.08
C GLU A 2 -6.75 4.64 2.87
N ILE A 3 -5.60 4.08 2.48
CA ILE A 3 -4.39 4.86 2.16
C ILE A 3 -4.49 5.32 0.71
N THR A 4 -4.39 6.64 0.50
CA THR A 4 -4.59 7.28 -0.80
C THR A 4 -3.46 8.23 -1.18
N ASP A 5 -3.25 8.45 -2.49
CA ASP A 5 -2.26 9.39 -2.99
C ASP A 5 -2.73 10.84 -2.84
N TYR A 6 -4.03 11.07 -2.94
CA TYR A 6 -4.65 12.39 -2.94
C TYR A 6 -5.77 12.48 -1.91
N ALA A 7 -6.00 13.68 -1.40
CA ALA A 7 -7.20 13.96 -0.62
C ALA A 7 -8.43 13.82 -1.53
N GLY A 8 -9.45 13.11 -1.04
CA GLY A 8 -10.74 13.04 -1.73
C GLY A 8 -11.38 14.42 -1.90
N SER A 9 -12.26 14.54 -2.87
CA SER A 9 -12.95 15.80 -3.16
C SER A 9 -14.09 16.14 -2.19
N SER A 10 -14.42 15.23 -1.29
CA SER A 10 -15.52 15.37 -0.32
C SER A 10 -14.99 15.35 1.12
N ALA A 11 -15.61 16.15 1.98
CA ALA A 11 -15.26 16.22 3.42
C ALA A 11 -15.53 14.91 4.19
N SER A 12 -16.24 13.96 3.59
CA SER A 12 -16.49 12.62 4.11
C SER A 12 -15.42 11.59 3.74
N ASP A 13 -14.47 11.93 2.88
CA ASP A 13 -13.36 11.09 2.48
C ASP A 13 -12.24 11.18 3.52
N GLU A 14 -12.39 10.47 4.63
CA GLU A 14 -11.38 10.33 5.70
C GLU A 14 -10.21 9.40 5.28
N GLY A 15 -9.75 9.52 4.05
CA GLY A 15 -8.60 8.77 3.55
C GLY A 15 -7.30 9.15 4.26
N ILE A 16 -6.41 8.18 4.41
CA ILE A 16 -5.06 8.40 4.90
C ILE A 16 -4.22 8.90 3.72
N VAL A 17 -4.06 10.22 3.60
CA VAL A 17 -3.30 10.82 2.50
C VAL A 17 -1.80 10.70 2.76
N GLY A 18 -1.09 9.95 1.91
CA GLY A 18 0.33 9.63 2.08
C GLY A 18 1.23 10.85 2.28
N SER A 19 1.08 11.87 1.44
CA SER A 19 1.87 13.10 1.52
C SER A 19 1.61 13.92 2.80
N LYS A 20 0.38 13.90 3.33
CA LYS A 20 0.03 14.59 4.58
C LYS A 20 0.66 13.89 5.78
N VAL A 21 0.44 12.58 5.91
CA VAL A 21 0.99 11.79 7.02
C VAL A 21 2.51 11.82 7.02
N SER A 22 3.15 11.66 5.86
CA SER A 22 4.61 11.73 5.74
C SER A 22 5.17 13.09 6.19
N ARG A 23 4.49 14.18 5.85
CA ARG A 23 4.85 15.53 6.29
C ARG A 23 4.73 15.68 7.80
N ASP A 24 3.64 15.18 8.38
CA ASP A 24 3.40 15.29 9.82
C ASP A 24 4.42 14.46 10.61
N LEU A 25 4.76 13.25 10.15
CA LEU A 25 5.82 12.43 10.75
C LEU A 25 7.19 13.12 10.70
N ARG A 26 7.54 13.80 9.60
CA ARG A 26 8.80 14.58 9.52
C ARG A 26 8.82 15.77 10.48
N LYS A 27 7.67 16.47 10.66
CA LYS A 27 7.58 17.53 11.68
C LYS A 27 7.79 16.99 13.08
N LEU A 28 7.21 15.82 13.41
CA LEU A 28 7.41 15.17 14.71
C LEU A 28 8.88 14.73 14.90
N LYS A 29 9.55 14.31 13.83
CA LYS A 29 10.98 13.96 13.86
C LYS A 29 11.84 15.11 14.33
N ASP A 30 11.56 16.31 13.86
CA ASP A 30 12.38 17.52 14.11
C ASP A 30 11.90 18.35 15.32
N ASN A 31 10.82 17.96 15.99
CA ASN A 31 10.32 18.63 17.18
C ASN A 31 10.98 18.05 18.46
N ASP A 32 11.81 18.82 19.13
CA ASP A 32 12.57 18.40 20.33
C ASP A 32 11.67 18.10 21.55
N ASP A 33 10.47 18.64 21.62
CA ASP A 33 9.51 18.36 22.69
C ASP A 33 8.91 16.96 22.60
N VAL A 34 8.87 16.37 21.39
CA VAL A 34 8.37 15.02 21.16
C VAL A 34 9.47 14.01 21.45
N LYS A 35 9.26 13.11 22.41
CA LYS A 35 10.25 12.10 22.84
C LYS A 35 10.04 10.73 22.19
N ALA A 36 8.83 10.39 21.81
CA ALA A 36 8.44 9.15 21.13
C ALA A 36 7.15 9.38 20.35
N VAL A 37 6.86 8.52 19.38
CA VAL A 37 5.63 8.60 18.57
C VAL A 37 4.88 7.28 18.63
N VAL A 38 3.59 7.35 18.93
CA VAL A 38 2.66 6.24 18.78
C VAL A 38 1.85 6.48 17.51
N LEU A 39 2.07 5.63 16.50
CA LEU A 39 1.30 5.65 15.26
C LEU A 39 0.11 4.70 15.40
N ARG A 40 -1.08 5.26 15.56
CA ARG A 40 -2.32 4.46 15.57
C ARG A 40 -2.74 4.13 14.13
N VAL A 41 -2.87 2.85 13.83
CA VAL A 41 -3.21 2.36 12.50
C VAL A 41 -4.56 1.66 12.52
N ASN A 42 -5.52 2.17 11.74
CA ASN A 42 -6.78 1.52 11.42
C ASN A 42 -7.02 1.62 9.90
N SER A 43 -6.42 0.69 9.15
CA SER A 43 -6.39 0.74 7.70
C SER A 43 -6.40 -0.66 7.06
N PRO A 44 -7.28 -0.90 6.06
CA PRO A 44 -7.24 -2.10 5.25
C PRO A 44 -6.10 -2.07 4.20
N GLY A 45 -5.39 -0.95 4.09
CA GLY A 45 -4.40 -0.69 3.06
C GLY A 45 -4.84 0.36 2.05
N GLY A 46 -4.38 0.25 0.83
CA GLY A 46 -4.69 1.19 -0.27
C GLY A 46 -3.50 1.36 -1.21
N SER A 47 -3.20 2.60 -1.62
CA SER A 47 -2.12 2.93 -2.54
C SER A 47 -0.76 2.43 -2.06
N ALA A 48 -0.09 1.65 -2.92
CA ALA A 48 1.28 1.20 -2.67
C ALA A 48 2.26 2.38 -2.61
N PHE A 49 2.08 3.38 -3.47
CA PHE A 49 2.93 4.57 -3.51
C PHE A 49 2.79 5.42 -2.24
N ALA A 50 1.57 5.69 -1.80
CA ALA A 50 1.33 6.41 -0.55
C ALA A 50 1.84 5.64 0.67
N SER A 51 1.69 4.31 0.67
CA SER A 51 2.22 3.45 1.74
C SER A 51 3.74 3.50 1.81
N GLU A 52 4.45 3.50 0.67
CA GLU A 52 5.91 3.66 0.63
C GLU A 52 6.34 5.03 1.15
N GLN A 53 5.63 6.11 0.80
CA GLN A 53 5.92 7.45 1.33
C GLN A 53 5.82 7.50 2.86
N ILE A 54 4.77 6.90 3.43
CA ILE A 54 4.57 6.87 4.89
C ILE A 54 5.63 5.97 5.54
N TRP A 55 5.87 4.77 4.99
CA TRP A 55 6.90 3.86 5.48
C TRP A 55 8.27 4.53 5.56
N HIS A 56 8.65 5.26 4.50
CA HIS A 56 9.90 6.00 4.47
C HIS A 56 9.97 7.07 5.57
N ALA A 57 8.88 7.81 5.78
CA ALA A 57 8.81 8.80 6.85
C ALA A 57 8.87 8.17 8.25
N VAL A 58 8.26 7.00 8.45
CA VAL A 58 8.39 6.21 9.69
C VAL A 58 9.85 5.80 9.91
N LYS A 59 10.51 5.29 8.87
CA LYS A 59 11.92 4.90 8.91
C LYS A 59 12.84 6.09 9.25
N GLU A 60 12.59 7.25 8.63
CA GLU A 60 13.32 8.50 8.96
C GLU A 60 13.08 8.93 10.41
N LEU A 61 11.82 8.89 10.88
CA LEU A 61 11.48 9.26 12.26
C LEU A 61 12.18 8.35 13.28
N LYS A 62 12.19 7.04 13.01
CA LYS A 62 12.85 6.02 13.86
C LYS A 62 14.34 6.28 14.08
N THR A 63 15.02 6.99 13.18
CA THR A 63 16.45 7.34 13.40
C THR A 63 16.68 8.33 14.55
N LYS A 64 15.64 9.05 14.98
CA LYS A 64 15.73 10.05 16.05
C LYS A 64 14.85 9.76 17.26
N LYS A 65 13.75 9.02 17.08
CA LYS A 65 12.75 8.82 18.12
C LYS A 65 12.15 7.42 18.05
N PRO A 66 11.87 6.77 19.19
CA PRO A 66 11.13 5.52 19.20
C PRO A 66 9.77 5.66 18.53
N VAL A 67 9.44 4.70 17.68
CA VAL A 67 8.14 4.62 17.00
C VAL A 67 7.44 3.33 17.38
N ILE A 68 6.27 3.45 17.98
CA ILE A 68 5.40 2.33 18.34
C ILE A 68 4.17 2.39 17.43
N VAL A 69 3.83 1.29 16.80
CA VAL A 69 2.57 1.14 16.09
C VAL A 69 1.55 0.50 17.02
N SER A 70 0.38 1.12 17.13
CA SER A 70 -0.79 0.56 17.79
C SER A 70 -1.85 0.25 16.74
N MET A 71 -2.06 -1.04 16.45
CA MET A 71 -3.06 -1.48 15.49
C MET A 71 -4.47 -1.44 16.11
N SER A 72 -5.47 -1.06 15.32
CA SER A 72 -6.88 -1.11 15.68
C SER A 72 -7.53 -2.36 15.06
N ASP A 73 -8.73 -2.20 14.50
CA ASP A 73 -9.49 -3.30 13.89
C ASP A 73 -8.76 -3.87 12.67
N TYR A 74 -8.16 -2.98 11.88
CA TYR A 74 -7.43 -3.32 10.66
C TYR A 74 -6.05 -2.68 10.63
N ALA A 75 -5.05 -3.46 10.28
CA ALA A 75 -3.72 -2.99 9.88
C ALA A 75 -3.16 -3.95 8.84
N ALA A 76 -3.83 -4.01 7.69
CA ALA A 76 -3.60 -5.00 6.64
C ALA A 76 -3.08 -4.34 5.35
N SER A 77 -2.38 -5.10 4.51
CA SER A 77 -1.81 -4.62 3.25
C SER A 77 -0.98 -3.34 3.44
N GLY A 78 -1.34 -2.22 2.80
CA GLY A 78 -0.71 -0.92 3.04
C GLY A 78 -0.67 -0.51 4.51
N GLY A 79 -1.69 -0.89 5.32
CA GLY A 79 -1.70 -0.65 6.77
C GLY A 79 -0.60 -1.41 7.50
N TYR A 80 -0.28 -2.64 7.09
CA TYR A 80 0.87 -3.37 7.59
C TYR A 80 2.19 -2.81 7.02
N TYR A 81 2.19 -2.40 5.76
CA TYR A 81 3.34 -1.77 5.10
C TYR A 81 3.88 -0.59 5.90
N ILE A 82 3.01 0.35 6.27
CA ILE A 82 3.41 1.52 7.06
C ILE A 82 3.80 1.19 8.50
N SER A 83 3.37 0.02 8.99
CA SER A 83 3.61 -0.45 10.36
C SER A 83 4.90 -1.23 10.50
N CYS A 84 5.34 -1.95 9.46
CA CYS A 84 6.42 -2.94 9.58
C CYS A 84 7.79 -2.35 9.95
N ALA A 85 8.02 -1.05 9.71
CA ALA A 85 9.27 -0.36 10.07
C ALA A 85 9.35 0.07 11.54
N ALA A 86 8.26 0.04 12.31
CA ALA A 86 8.24 0.49 13.70
C ALA A 86 9.15 -0.35 14.61
N ASP A 87 9.58 0.24 15.73
CA ASP A 87 10.37 -0.47 16.74
C ASP A 87 9.54 -1.55 17.44
N THR A 88 8.26 -1.25 17.69
CA THR A 88 7.32 -2.16 18.33
C THR A 88 5.96 -2.06 17.67
N ILE A 89 5.32 -3.21 17.49
CA ILE A 89 3.94 -3.30 17.01
C ILE A 89 3.10 -3.94 18.10
N VAL A 90 2.00 -3.27 18.44
CA VAL A 90 0.99 -3.77 19.40
C VAL A 90 -0.31 -3.97 18.63
N ALA A 91 -0.89 -5.15 18.76
CA ALA A 91 -2.18 -5.52 18.16
C ALA A 91 -3.07 -6.19 19.21
N GLU A 92 -4.38 -5.99 19.08
CA GLU A 92 -5.35 -6.77 19.85
C GLU A 92 -5.51 -8.16 19.23
N PRO A 93 -5.91 -9.17 19.99
CA PRO A 93 -6.09 -10.54 19.47
C PRO A 93 -7.00 -10.60 18.24
N THR A 94 -7.99 -9.71 18.16
CA THR A 94 -8.99 -9.63 17.08
C THR A 94 -8.59 -8.71 15.93
N THR A 95 -7.49 -7.98 16.01
CA THR A 95 -6.99 -7.15 14.93
C THR A 95 -6.80 -7.97 13.65
N LEU A 96 -7.29 -7.52 12.51
CA LEU A 96 -6.96 -8.11 11.22
C LEU A 96 -5.72 -7.44 10.64
N THR A 97 -4.66 -8.23 10.43
CA THR A 97 -3.34 -7.75 9.98
C THR A 97 -2.75 -8.66 8.90
N GLY A 98 -1.51 -8.40 8.52
CA GLY A 98 -0.85 -9.13 7.42
C GLY A 98 -1.32 -8.62 6.07
N SER A 99 -1.95 -9.49 5.25
CA SER A 99 -2.29 -9.19 3.85
C SER A 99 -1.08 -8.62 3.09
N ILE A 100 0.10 -9.22 3.35
CA ILE A 100 1.35 -8.83 2.69
C ILE A 100 1.28 -9.33 1.26
N GLY A 101 0.83 -8.45 0.36
CA GLY A 101 0.58 -8.77 -1.03
C GLY A 101 0.23 -7.54 -1.85
N ILE A 102 0.28 -7.71 -3.16
CA ILE A 102 -0.13 -6.68 -4.13
C ILE A 102 -1.06 -7.31 -5.14
N PHE A 103 -2.10 -6.62 -5.49
CA PHE A 103 -2.96 -6.98 -6.61
C PHE A 103 -3.25 -5.76 -7.47
N GLY A 104 -3.57 -5.98 -8.73
CA GLY A 104 -4.06 -4.95 -9.65
C GLY A 104 -5.36 -5.41 -10.30
N MET A 105 -6.30 -4.49 -10.46
CA MET A 105 -7.55 -4.73 -11.17
C MET A 105 -7.68 -3.73 -12.31
N VAL A 106 -7.80 -4.25 -13.52
CA VAL A 106 -8.02 -3.44 -14.72
C VAL A 106 -9.33 -3.85 -15.35
N PRO A 107 -10.35 -2.99 -15.34
CA PRO A 107 -11.63 -3.29 -15.97
C PRO A 107 -11.49 -3.33 -17.49
N ASN A 108 -12.29 -4.16 -18.13
CA ASN A 108 -12.47 -4.15 -19.59
C ASN A 108 -13.97 -3.98 -19.88
N VAL A 109 -14.34 -2.84 -20.44
CA VAL A 109 -15.74 -2.47 -20.70
C VAL A 109 -16.14 -2.63 -22.16
N LYS A 110 -15.26 -3.18 -23.04
CA LYS A 110 -15.53 -3.35 -24.46
C LYS A 110 -16.85 -4.08 -24.72
N GLY A 111 -17.10 -5.17 -24.03
CA GLY A 111 -18.35 -5.94 -24.22
C GLY A 111 -19.61 -5.17 -23.85
N LEU A 112 -19.53 -4.20 -22.93
CA LEU A 112 -20.65 -3.31 -22.61
C LEU A 112 -20.83 -2.26 -23.69
N THR A 113 -19.76 -1.62 -24.12
CA THR A 113 -19.81 -0.55 -25.13
C THR A 113 -20.27 -1.08 -26.49
N ASP A 114 -19.87 -2.28 -26.89
CA ASP A 114 -20.36 -2.94 -28.11
C ASP A 114 -21.89 -3.14 -28.07
N LYS A 115 -22.45 -3.51 -26.92
CA LYS A 115 -23.92 -3.72 -26.77
C LYS A 115 -24.74 -2.44 -26.89
N ILE A 116 -24.16 -1.29 -26.54
CA ILE A 116 -24.84 0.02 -26.64
C ILE A 116 -24.43 0.80 -27.90
N GLY A 117 -23.70 0.16 -28.82
CA GLY A 117 -23.34 0.74 -30.12
C GLY A 117 -22.24 1.80 -30.06
N LEU A 118 -21.44 1.84 -28.99
CA LEU A 118 -20.30 2.74 -28.90
C LEU A 118 -19.05 2.09 -29.48
N THR A 119 -18.39 2.81 -30.38
CA THR A 119 -17.10 2.42 -30.95
C THR A 119 -16.00 3.39 -30.55
N TYR A 120 -14.78 2.88 -30.45
CA TYR A 120 -13.62 3.67 -30.07
C TYR A 120 -12.52 3.51 -31.10
N ASP A 121 -11.92 4.61 -31.48
CA ASP A 121 -10.71 4.63 -32.28
C ASP A 121 -9.57 5.22 -31.48
N VAL A 122 -8.34 4.69 -31.67
CA VAL A 122 -7.18 5.06 -30.88
C VAL A 122 -6.04 5.47 -31.82
N VAL A 123 -5.66 6.74 -31.75
CA VAL A 123 -4.44 7.23 -32.38
C VAL A 123 -3.30 7.19 -31.36
N LYS A 124 -2.24 6.45 -31.68
CA LYS A 124 -1.10 6.27 -30.77
C LYS A 124 0.23 6.40 -31.49
N THR A 125 1.24 6.89 -30.77
CA THR A 125 2.57 7.15 -31.29
C THR A 125 3.53 5.97 -31.15
N ASN A 126 3.23 5.03 -30.23
CA ASN A 126 4.03 3.81 -30.05
C ASN A 126 3.15 2.65 -29.57
N LYS A 127 3.77 1.46 -29.45
CA LYS A 127 3.07 0.19 -29.16
C LYS A 127 2.27 0.20 -27.86
N TYR A 128 2.74 0.90 -26.84
CA TYR A 128 2.17 0.88 -25.49
C TYR A 128 1.67 2.23 -25.00
N SER A 129 1.52 3.25 -25.88
CA SER A 129 1.08 4.58 -25.45
C SER A 129 -0.38 4.62 -24.99
N ASP A 130 -1.15 3.59 -25.27
CA ASP A 130 -2.53 3.38 -24.77
C ASP A 130 -2.61 2.28 -23.71
N PHE A 131 -1.52 1.98 -23.00
CA PHE A 131 -1.51 1.06 -21.87
C PHE A 131 -2.51 1.51 -20.79
N GLY A 132 -3.32 0.57 -20.29
CA GLY A 132 -4.41 0.89 -19.35
C GLY A 132 -5.73 1.28 -20.01
N ASN A 133 -5.84 1.25 -21.34
CA ASN A 133 -7.11 1.50 -22.04
C ASN A 133 -8.13 0.41 -21.72
N ILE A 134 -9.22 0.80 -21.06
CA ILE A 134 -10.28 -0.11 -20.62
C ILE A 134 -11.26 -0.51 -21.74
N MET A 135 -11.17 0.14 -22.92
CA MET A 135 -12.06 -0.10 -24.06
C MET A 135 -11.61 -1.28 -24.93
N ARG A 136 -10.54 -1.95 -24.55
CA ARG A 136 -10.06 -3.18 -25.20
C ARG A 136 -9.37 -4.09 -24.19
N PRO A 137 -9.30 -5.41 -24.48
CA PRO A 137 -8.50 -6.31 -23.66
C PRO A 137 -7.00 -5.98 -23.77
N PHE A 138 -6.26 -6.27 -22.72
CA PHE A 138 -4.80 -6.20 -22.76
C PHE A 138 -4.25 -7.28 -23.68
N ASN A 139 -3.24 -6.92 -24.47
CA ASN A 139 -2.42 -7.87 -25.21
C ASN A 139 -1.40 -8.57 -24.28
N GLU A 140 -0.76 -9.61 -24.75
CA GLU A 140 0.18 -10.40 -23.94
C GLU A 140 1.38 -9.58 -23.43
N GLY A 141 1.88 -8.64 -24.22
CA GLY A 141 2.95 -7.73 -23.79
C GLY A 141 2.53 -6.80 -22.66
N GLU A 142 1.29 -6.29 -22.71
CA GLU A 142 0.72 -5.45 -21.65
C GLU A 142 0.46 -6.24 -20.37
N LYS A 143 -0.02 -7.48 -20.49
CA LYS A 143 -0.17 -8.40 -19.35
C LYS A 143 1.19 -8.68 -18.69
N ALA A 144 2.21 -8.92 -19.50
CA ALA A 144 3.57 -9.16 -19.00
C ALA A 144 4.14 -7.93 -18.26
N LEU A 145 3.92 -6.72 -18.78
CA LEU A 145 4.33 -5.48 -18.11
C LEU A 145 3.60 -5.30 -16.78
N LEU A 146 2.29 -5.53 -16.75
CA LEU A 146 1.51 -5.46 -15.51
C LEU A 146 1.99 -6.49 -14.48
N GLN A 147 2.21 -7.73 -14.92
CA GLN A 147 2.71 -8.79 -14.03
C GLN A 147 4.10 -8.45 -13.47
N MET A 148 4.98 -7.89 -14.29
CA MET A 148 6.30 -7.43 -13.84
C MET A 148 6.18 -6.35 -12.75
N THR A 149 5.32 -5.35 -12.95
CA THR A 149 5.08 -4.28 -11.97
C THR A 149 4.54 -4.83 -10.65
N ILE A 150 3.59 -5.79 -10.70
CA ILE A 150 3.05 -6.45 -9.51
C ILE A 150 4.13 -7.25 -8.79
N THR A 151 4.95 -7.99 -9.53
CA THR A 151 6.04 -8.80 -8.96
C THR A 151 7.10 -7.93 -8.29
N GLU A 152 7.50 -6.83 -8.92
CA GLU A 152 8.46 -5.88 -8.33
C GLU A 152 7.90 -5.19 -7.08
N GLY A 153 6.64 -4.79 -7.13
CA GLY A 153 5.95 -4.22 -5.97
C GLY A 153 5.85 -5.21 -4.81
N TYR A 154 5.53 -6.48 -5.09
CA TYR A 154 5.50 -7.55 -4.09
C TYR A 154 6.88 -7.78 -3.46
N ASN A 155 7.92 -7.88 -4.28
CA ASN A 155 9.29 -8.05 -3.81
C ASN A 155 9.75 -6.87 -2.95
N THR A 156 9.32 -5.67 -3.29
CA THR A 156 9.57 -4.47 -2.49
C THR A 156 8.89 -4.59 -1.13
N PHE A 157 7.61 -4.95 -1.08
CA PHE A 157 6.87 -5.12 0.17
C PHE A 157 7.51 -6.18 1.07
N ILE A 158 7.81 -7.36 0.53
CA ILE A 158 8.54 -8.42 1.25
C ILE A 158 9.87 -7.89 1.82
N GLY A 159 10.61 -7.13 1.01
CA GLY A 159 11.87 -6.52 1.44
C GLY A 159 11.71 -5.55 2.60
N ARG A 160 10.67 -4.71 2.58
CA ARG A 160 10.34 -3.77 3.65
C ARG A 160 9.97 -4.49 4.95
N CYS A 161 9.16 -5.55 4.84
CA CYS A 161 8.82 -6.39 5.98
C CYS A 161 10.05 -7.10 6.55
N ALA A 162 10.87 -7.70 5.71
CA ALA A 162 12.09 -8.40 6.12
C ALA A 162 13.05 -7.46 6.87
N GLU A 163 13.27 -6.26 6.33
CA GLU A 163 14.09 -5.23 6.97
C GLU A 163 13.51 -4.80 8.33
N GLY A 164 12.24 -4.43 8.37
CA GLY A 164 11.63 -3.86 9.57
C GLY A 164 11.39 -4.87 10.68
N ARG A 165 11.21 -6.15 10.34
CA ARG A 165 10.98 -7.24 11.30
C ARG A 165 12.22 -8.09 11.58
N HIS A 166 13.37 -7.74 11.01
CA HIS A 166 14.63 -8.49 11.17
C HIS A 166 14.51 -9.96 10.79
N MET A 167 13.77 -10.24 9.71
CA MET A 167 13.51 -11.57 9.17
C MET A 167 14.15 -11.71 7.79
N THR A 168 14.32 -12.96 7.31
CA THR A 168 14.69 -13.18 5.92
C THR A 168 13.47 -13.01 5.00
N LYS A 169 13.70 -12.72 3.71
CA LYS A 169 12.61 -12.62 2.73
C LYS A 169 11.83 -13.92 2.62
N GLU A 170 12.51 -15.04 2.63
CA GLU A 170 11.93 -16.38 2.55
C GLU A 170 11.03 -16.69 3.78
N ALA A 171 11.37 -16.15 4.95
CA ALA A 171 10.54 -16.28 6.14
C ALA A 171 9.27 -15.44 6.02
N ILE A 172 9.39 -14.20 5.48
CA ILE A 172 8.22 -13.35 5.21
C ILE A 172 7.32 -13.98 4.14
N GLU A 173 7.87 -14.52 3.05
CA GLU A 173 7.10 -15.15 1.98
C GLU A 173 6.20 -16.28 2.49
N LYS A 174 6.66 -17.08 3.45
CA LYS A 174 5.87 -18.17 4.06
C LYS A 174 4.59 -17.68 4.75
N ILE A 175 4.54 -16.45 5.19
CA ILE A 175 3.40 -15.84 5.89
C ILE A 175 2.71 -14.74 5.08
N ALA A 176 3.20 -14.46 3.88
CA ALA A 176 2.72 -13.43 2.95
C ALA A 176 1.70 -13.98 1.94
N GLU A 177 1.83 -13.61 0.68
CA GLU A 177 0.92 -13.97 -0.44
C GLU A 177 -0.51 -13.48 -0.21
N GLY A 178 -0.67 -12.32 0.44
CA GLY A 178 -1.96 -11.73 0.72
C GLY A 178 -2.75 -12.40 1.86
N ARG A 179 -2.14 -13.34 2.58
CA ARG A 179 -2.83 -13.97 3.74
C ARG A 179 -3.09 -12.96 4.84
N VAL A 180 -4.29 -13.05 5.39
CA VAL A 180 -4.74 -12.23 6.51
C VAL A 180 -4.61 -13.04 7.80
N TRP A 181 -4.16 -12.39 8.84
CA TRP A 181 -3.96 -12.98 10.17
C TRP A 181 -4.75 -12.20 11.20
N THR A 182 -5.18 -12.88 12.26
CA THR A 182 -5.60 -12.21 13.50
C THR A 182 -4.36 -11.71 14.23
N GLY A 183 -4.53 -10.68 15.08
CA GLY A 183 -3.41 -10.19 15.91
C GLY A 183 -2.84 -11.27 16.82
N GLU A 184 -3.70 -12.18 17.33
CA GLU A 184 -3.27 -13.34 18.13
C GLU A 184 -2.38 -14.28 17.31
N ALA A 185 -2.76 -14.61 16.07
CA ALA A 185 -1.97 -15.49 15.21
C ALA A 185 -0.67 -14.83 14.71
N ALA A 186 -0.68 -13.51 14.56
CA ALA A 186 0.47 -12.74 14.09
C ALA A 186 1.50 -12.52 15.18
#